data_64bf24f548f6619819ac8b97c01c1194
#
_entry.id   64bf24f548f6619819ac8b97c01c1194
#
_cell.length_a   1.000
_cell.length_b   1.000
_cell.length_c   1.000
_cell.angle_alpha   90.00
_cell.angle_beta   90.00
_cell.angle_gamma   90.00
#
_symmetry.space_group_name_H-M   'P 1'
#
loop_
_entity.id
_entity.type
_entity.pdbx_description
1 polymer ?
#
loop_
_entity_poly.entity_id
_entity_poly.type
_entity_poly.pdbx_seq_one_letter_code
_entity_poly.pdbx_strand_id
1 'polypeptide(L)'
;IVLWNKLGINKQPVELGNTYLSLARAHIRFLKEQKPGAPFFFKLGIVQLGDTEVKLYLEMIETITQQPCAAFNFQFVWTSKLPEEIKKNFSKVFEELRVDIPSYGQPRGLSLQKEDLMSLSQASQKNMIDSFESVILLRQCDNLSRIKPSAYMGVVSDSTPHLLAYTGTID
;
A
#
# COMPACT_ATOMS: atom_id res chain seq x y z
N ILE A 1 10.70 -1.51 8.73
CA ILE A 1 11.66 -1.23 9.81
C ILE A 1 13.06 -0.97 9.23
N VAL A 2 13.63 -1.87 8.41
CA VAL A 2 15.00 -1.72 7.89
C VAL A 2 15.20 -0.42 7.10
N LEU A 3 14.27 -0.05 6.21
CA LEU A 3 14.35 1.20 5.46
C LEU A 3 14.29 2.41 6.37
N TRP A 4 13.35 2.43 7.31
CA TRP A 4 13.17 3.54 8.24
C TRP A 4 14.39 3.73 9.13
N ASN A 5 15.03 2.63 9.55
CA ASN A 5 16.29 2.68 10.29
C ASN A 5 17.43 3.28 9.46
N LYS A 6 17.56 2.88 8.18
CA LYS A 6 18.55 3.47 7.27
C LYS A 6 18.33 4.96 7.03
N LEU A 7 17.07 5.40 7.03
CA LEU A 7 16.69 6.79 6.85
C LEU A 7 16.83 7.64 8.13
N GLY A 8 17.20 7.04 9.26
CA GLY A 8 17.26 7.74 10.56
C GLY A 8 15.87 8.06 11.13
N ILE A 9 14.81 7.45 10.60
CA ILE A 9 13.42 7.64 11.07
C ILE A 9 13.08 6.55 12.11
N ASN A 10 13.98 6.35 13.06
CA ASN A 10 13.76 5.40 14.17
C ASN A 10 12.88 6.00 15.27
N LYS A 11 12.67 7.29 15.17
CA LYS A 11 12.01 8.09 16.18
C LYS A 11 10.51 8.05 15.94
N GLN A 12 9.75 8.05 17.02
CA GLN A 12 8.31 8.11 16.95
C GLN A 12 7.84 9.38 16.21
N PRO A 13 6.65 9.39 15.58
CA PRO A 13 6.12 10.55 14.84
C PRO A 13 6.19 11.88 15.60
N VAL A 14 6.13 11.83 16.93
CA VAL A 14 6.25 13.00 17.83
C VAL A 14 7.62 13.71 17.71
N GLU A 15 8.69 12.97 17.43
CA GLU A 15 10.04 13.54 17.33
C GLU A 15 10.33 14.14 15.95
N LEU A 16 9.49 13.87 14.96
CA LEU A 16 9.56 14.44 13.62
C LEU A 16 8.76 15.74 13.48
N GLY A 17 8.38 16.37 14.60
CA GLY A 17 7.64 17.63 14.57
C GLY A 17 6.27 17.53 13.90
N ASN A 18 5.51 16.48 14.19
CA ASN A 18 4.21 16.15 13.57
C ASN A 18 4.28 15.80 12.05
N THR A 19 5.48 15.62 11.51
CA THR A 19 5.63 15.10 10.15
C THR A 19 5.48 13.59 10.17
N TYR A 20 4.52 13.07 9.46
CA TYR A 20 4.33 11.63 9.29
C TYR A 20 4.10 11.28 7.83
N LEU A 21 4.40 10.04 7.52
CA LEU A 21 4.24 9.48 6.20
C LEU A 21 2.84 8.88 6.07
N SER A 22 2.09 9.32 5.09
CA SER A 22 0.76 8.79 4.78
C SER A 22 0.80 8.03 3.48
N LEU A 23 0.21 6.83 3.44
CA LEU A 23 0.03 6.08 2.20
C LEU A 23 -1.05 6.78 1.36
N ALA A 24 -0.65 7.36 0.23
CA ALA A 24 -1.56 8.03 -0.69
C ALA A 24 -2.08 7.08 -1.76
N ARG A 25 -1.24 6.13 -2.20
CA ARG A 25 -1.61 5.16 -3.23
C ARG A 25 -0.88 3.84 -3.03
N ALA A 26 -1.59 2.75 -3.25
CA ALA A 26 -1.04 1.40 -3.32
C ALA A 26 -1.50 0.71 -4.59
N HIS A 27 -0.58 0.07 -5.30
CA HIS A 27 -0.89 -0.83 -6.38
C HIS A 27 -0.19 -2.15 -6.09
N ILE A 28 -0.98 -3.24 -6.10
CA ILE A 28 -0.49 -4.59 -5.84
C ILE A 28 -0.76 -5.43 -7.07
N ARG A 29 0.24 -6.17 -7.51
CA ARG A 29 0.12 -7.11 -8.61
C ARG A 29 0.52 -8.49 -8.13
N PHE A 30 -0.42 -9.41 -8.11
CA PHE A 30 -0.16 -10.81 -7.86
C PHE A 30 0.40 -11.45 -9.15
N LEU A 31 1.56 -12.09 -9.04
CA LEU A 31 2.28 -12.69 -10.17
C LEU A 31 2.20 -14.20 -10.15
N LYS A 32 2.21 -14.79 -8.95
CA LYS A 32 2.18 -16.23 -8.73
C LYS A 32 1.48 -16.53 -7.42
N GLU A 33 0.56 -17.48 -7.45
CA GLU A 33 -0.09 -17.98 -6.25
C GLU A 33 0.91 -18.67 -5.33
N GLN A 34 0.77 -18.44 -4.02
CA GLN A 34 1.60 -19.04 -3.00
C GLN A 34 0.79 -20.05 -2.19
N LYS A 35 1.42 -21.18 -1.87
CA LYS A 35 0.83 -22.20 -1.01
C LYS A 35 1.06 -21.86 0.47
N PRO A 36 0.15 -22.29 1.36
CA PRO A 36 0.40 -22.15 2.81
C PRO A 36 1.74 -22.78 3.19
N GLY A 37 2.51 -22.07 4.02
CA GLY A 37 3.83 -22.51 4.47
C GLY A 37 4.99 -22.21 3.52
N ALA A 38 4.75 -21.66 2.33
CA ALA A 38 5.83 -21.27 1.43
C ALA A 38 6.66 -20.13 2.05
N PRO A 39 8.00 -20.28 2.19
CA PRO A 39 8.84 -19.22 2.71
C PRO A 39 9.04 -18.13 1.68
N PHE A 40 9.05 -16.87 2.14
CA PHE A 40 9.26 -15.72 1.29
C PHE A 40 10.06 -14.61 1.99
N PHE A 41 10.60 -13.70 1.19
CA PHE A 41 11.21 -12.46 1.68
C PHE A 41 10.84 -11.29 0.77
N PHE A 42 11.06 -10.08 1.26
CA PHE A 42 10.84 -8.86 0.49
C PHE A 42 12.15 -8.22 0.05
N LYS A 43 12.20 -7.80 -1.22
CA LYS A 43 13.17 -6.82 -1.71
C LYS A 43 12.47 -5.47 -1.84
N LEU A 44 13.18 -4.39 -1.52
CA LEU A 44 12.65 -3.04 -1.57
C LEU A 44 13.62 -2.13 -2.30
N GLY A 45 13.07 -1.25 -3.14
CA GLY A 45 13.80 -0.16 -3.77
C GLY A 45 13.00 1.14 -3.74
N ILE A 46 13.69 2.25 -3.97
CA ILE A 46 13.10 3.58 -4.08
C ILE A 46 13.03 3.97 -5.55
N VAL A 47 11.82 4.19 -6.06
CA VAL A 47 11.58 4.56 -7.46
C VAL A 47 11.75 6.06 -7.65
N GLN A 48 11.21 6.83 -6.72
CA GLN A 48 11.23 8.29 -6.79
C GLN A 48 11.26 8.87 -5.39
N LEU A 49 12.02 9.93 -5.24
CA LEU A 49 12.07 10.74 -4.05
C LEU A 49 11.82 12.20 -4.42
N GLY A 50 10.79 12.80 -3.84
CA GLY A 50 10.44 14.21 -3.99
C GLY A 50 10.37 14.90 -2.62
N ASP A 51 10.19 16.21 -2.63
CA ASP A 51 10.12 17.03 -1.40
C ASP A 51 8.90 16.67 -0.53
N THR A 52 7.83 16.22 -1.13
CA THR A 52 6.56 15.93 -0.46
C THR A 52 6.11 14.49 -0.62
N GLU A 53 6.81 13.68 -1.42
CA GLU A 53 6.43 12.30 -1.69
C GLU A 53 7.62 11.36 -1.84
N VAL A 54 7.37 10.07 -1.59
CA VAL A 54 8.28 8.99 -1.92
C VAL A 54 7.52 7.85 -2.59
N LYS A 55 8.07 7.31 -3.68
CA LYS A 55 7.56 6.10 -4.32
C LYS A 55 8.48 4.94 -4.05
N LEU A 56 7.90 3.87 -3.52
CA LEU A 56 8.60 2.65 -3.18
C LEU A 56 8.11 1.51 -4.07
N TYR A 57 9.04 0.67 -4.46
CA TYR A 57 8.77 -0.59 -5.12
C TYR A 57 9.23 -1.74 -4.24
N LEU A 58 8.37 -2.73 -4.04
CA LEU A 58 8.70 -3.94 -3.29
C LEU A 58 8.35 -5.17 -4.13
N GLU A 59 9.13 -6.21 -3.96
CA GLU A 59 8.83 -7.55 -4.47
C GLU A 59 8.77 -8.55 -3.32
N MET A 60 7.73 -9.34 -3.31
CA MET A 60 7.66 -10.56 -2.51
C MET A 60 8.24 -11.69 -3.35
N ILE A 61 9.30 -12.30 -2.85
CA ILE A 61 10.07 -13.33 -3.56
C ILE A 61 9.97 -14.63 -2.79
N GLU A 62 9.59 -15.71 -3.48
CA GLU A 62 9.61 -17.04 -2.93
C GLU A 62 11.06 -17.50 -2.71
N THR A 63 11.37 -17.96 -1.50
CA THR A 63 12.76 -18.23 -1.10
C THR A 63 13.38 -19.41 -1.85
N ILE A 64 12.59 -20.43 -2.21
CA ILE A 64 13.10 -21.65 -2.84
C ILE A 64 13.38 -21.42 -4.33
N THR A 65 12.41 -20.88 -5.06
CA THR A 65 12.52 -20.66 -6.51
C THR A 65 13.17 -19.33 -6.89
N GLN A 66 13.34 -18.42 -5.93
CA GLN A 66 13.84 -17.06 -6.13
C GLN A 66 13.02 -16.25 -7.15
N GLN A 67 11.75 -16.61 -7.33
CA GLN A 67 10.85 -15.95 -8.26
C GLN A 67 9.94 -14.92 -7.56
N PRO A 68 9.67 -13.78 -8.20
CA PRO A 68 8.71 -12.81 -7.67
C PRO A 68 7.28 -13.37 -7.69
N CYS A 69 6.60 -13.27 -6.57
CA CYS A 69 5.23 -13.74 -6.37
C CYS A 69 4.23 -12.60 -6.35
N ALA A 70 4.65 -11.44 -5.87
CA ALA A 70 3.85 -10.23 -5.91
C ALA A 70 4.76 -9.00 -6.02
N ALA A 71 4.25 -7.97 -6.67
CA ALA A 71 4.88 -6.66 -6.81
C ALA A 71 3.99 -5.59 -6.20
N PHE A 72 4.60 -4.66 -5.45
CA PHE A 72 3.91 -3.61 -4.73
C PHE A 72 4.51 -2.27 -5.12
N ASN A 73 3.65 -1.36 -5.57
CA ASN A 73 4.02 0.03 -5.82
C ASN A 73 3.29 0.90 -4.79
N PHE A 74 4.04 1.55 -3.93
CA PHE A 74 3.50 2.43 -2.91
C PHE A 74 3.93 3.87 -3.18
N GLN A 75 2.98 4.77 -3.11
CA GLN A 75 3.22 6.20 -3.07
C GLN A 75 2.82 6.71 -1.69
N PHE A 76 3.79 7.26 -0.99
CA PHE A 76 3.59 7.91 0.28
C PHE A 76 3.75 9.41 0.12
N VAL A 77 3.02 10.17 0.91
CA VAL A 77 3.13 11.62 1.01
C VAL A 77 3.48 12.03 2.44
N TRP A 78 4.31 13.05 2.55
CA TRP A 78 4.61 13.67 3.83
C TRP A 78 3.52 14.66 4.19
N THR A 79 3.11 14.70 5.44
CA THR A 79 2.09 15.65 5.92
C THR A 79 2.61 17.07 6.10
N SER A 80 3.94 17.22 6.14
CA SER A 80 4.65 18.50 6.16
C SER A 80 6.01 18.35 5.49
N LYS A 81 6.71 19.46 5.25
CA LYS A 81 8.06 19.41 4.70
C LYS A 81 8.99 18.63 5.62
N LEU A 82 9.78 17.75 5.01
CA LEU A 82 10.83 17.02 5.73
C LEU A 82 11.88 17.98 6.30
N PRO A 83 12.37 17.76 7.52
CA PRO A 83 13.56 18.40 8.02
C PRO A 83 14.75 18.16 7.09
N GLU A 84 15.61 19.16 6.92
CA GLU A 84 16.74 19.12 5.98
C GLU A 84 17.73 17.97 6.28
N GLU A 85 17.92 17.63 7.55
CA GLU A 85 18.75 16.51 7.96
C GLU A 85 18.19 15.17 7.43
N ILE A 86 16.88 15.00 7.53
CA ILE A 86 16.19 13.80 7.01
C ILE A 86 16.26 13.77 5.49
N LYS A 87 16.06 14.90 4.81
CA LYS A 87 16.24 15.01 3.35
C LYS A 87 17.62 14.55 2.91
N LYS A 88 18.66 14.98 3.60
CA LYS A 88 20.05 14.61 3.28
C LYS A 88 20.25 13.09 3.42
N ASN A 89 19.73 12.50 4.47
CA ASN A 89 19.78 11.04 4.66
C ASN A 89 18.99 10.29 3.58
N PHE A 90 17.82 10.81 3.22
CA PHE A 90 17.02 10.24 2.12
C PHE A 90 17.75 10.27 0.80
N SER A 91 18.40 11.37 0.44
CA SER A 91 19.15 11.48 -0.82
C SER A 91 20.28 10.45 -0.89
N LYS A 92 21.00 10.23 0.21
CA LYS A 92 22.04 9.21 0.29
C LYS A 92 21.47 7.80 0.13
N VAL A 93 20.40 7.48 0.85
CA VAL A 93 19.75 6.16 0.79
C VAL A 93 19.07 5.95 -0.56
N PHE A 94 18.58 7.01 -1.21
CA PHE A 94 18.02 6.94 -2.55
C PHE A 94 19.03 6.47 -3.58
N GLU A 95 20.25 7.02 -3.56
CA GLU A 95 21.31 6.56 -4.48
C GLU A 95 21.68 5.08 -4.28
N GLU A 96 21.63 4.60 -3.03
CA GLU A 96 21.90 3.19 -2.72
C GLU A 96 20.76 2.24 -3.14
N LEU A 97 19.51 2.68 -3.03
CA LEU A 97 18.31 1.85 -3.18
C LEU A 97 17.48 2.20 -4.40
N ARG A 98 17.99 3.04 -5.29
CA ARG A 98 17.29 3.42 -6.52
C ARG A 98 17.00 2.18 -7.38
N VAL A 99 15.75 2.08 -7.86
CA VAL A 99 15.31 0.97 -8.69
C VAL A 99 14.34 1.46 -9.75
N ASP A 100 14.41 0.85 -10.93
CA ASP A 100 13.37 0.97 -11.94
C ASP A 100 12.36 -0.17 -11.79
N ILE A 101 11.07 0.15 -11.95
CA ILE A 101 10.02 -0.87 -11.84
C ILE A 101 10.09 -1.76 -13.08
N PRO A 102 10.32 -3.07 -12.93
CA PRO A 102 10.33 -4.00 -14.05
C PRO A 102 8.93 -4.09 -14.69
N SER A 103 8.88 -4.45 -15.97
CA SER A 103 7.64 -4.46 -16.76
C SER A 103 6.53 -5.31 -16.12
N TYR A 104 6.88 -6.43 -15.51
CA TYR A 104 5.93 -7.29 -14.79
C TYR A 104 5.41 -6.66 -13.49
N GLY A 105 6.11 -5.70 -12.90
CA GLY A 105 5.72 -4.99 -11.68
C GLY A 105 4.94 -3.70 -11.94
N GLN A 106 4.87 -3.23 -13.19
CA GLN A 106 4.18 -2.00 -13.52
C GLN A 106 2.65 -2.13 -13.42
N PRO A 107 1.93 -1.07 -13.03
CA PRO A 107 0.47 -1.03 -13.09
C PRO A 107 -0.04 -1.33 -14.50
N ARG A 108 -1.05 -2.18 -14.65
CA ARG A 108 -1.69 -2.47 -15.93
C ARG A 108 -2.88 -1.53 -16.14
N GLY A 109 -2.85 -0.75 -17.22
CA GLY A 109 -4.04 -0.13 -17.83
C GLY A 109 -4.89 0.80 -16.94
N LEU A 110 -4.45 1.10 -15.73
CA LEU A 110 -5.15 2.02 -14.87
C LEU A 110 -4.81 3.46 -15.29
N SER A 111 -5.76 4.11 -15.92
CA SER A 111 -5.76 5.57 -15.95
C SER A 111 -5.74 6.05 -14.51
N LEU A 112 -4.65 6.70 -14.12
CA LEU A 112 -4.48 7.26 -12.77
C LEU A 112 -5.19 8.61 -12.64
N GLN A 113 -6.21 8.88 -13.47
CA GLN A 113 -7.05 10.05 -13.31
C GLN A 113 -7.72 9.97 -11.93
N LYS A 114 -7.66 11.06 -11.23
CA LYS A 114 -8.40 11.23 -9.98
C LYS A 114 -9.88 11.29 -10.38
N GLU A 115 -10.57 10.17 -10.23
CA GLU A 115 -12.02 10.15 -10.39
C GLU A 115 -12.66 10.85 -9.18
N ASP A 116 -13.73 11.59 -9.43
CA ASP A 116 -14.52 12.15 -8.35
C ASP A 116 -15.15 11.03 -7.54
N LEU A 117 -15.14 11.21 -6.21
CA LEU A 117 -15.75 10.23 -5.31
C LEU A 117 -17.26 10.17 -5.58
N MET A 118 -17.74 8.96 -5.83
CA MET A 118 -19.15 8.70 -6.02
C MET A 118 -19.90 8.81 -4.68
N SER A 119 -21.02 9.51 -4.65
CA SER A 119 -21.92 9.52 -3.48
C SER A 119 -22.72 8.21 -3.40
N LEU A 120 -23.26 7.90 -2.21
CA LEU A 120 -24.12 6.72 -2.03
C LEU A 120 -25.35 6.75 -2.95
N SER A 121 -25.96 7.93 -3.14
CA SER A 121 -27.10 8.08 -4.07
C SER A 121 -26.73 7.80 -5.51
N GLN A 122 -25.55 8.22 -5.97
CA GLN A 122 -25.04 7.92 -7.30
C GLN A 122 -24.71 6.42 -7.45
N ALA A 123 -24.18 5.78 -6.40
CA ALA A 123 -23.94 4.34 -6.41
C ALA A 123 -25.26 3.56 -6.56
N SER A 124 -26.27 3.90 -5.79
CA SER A 124 -27.62 3.29 -5.90
C SER A 124 -28.23 3.48 -7.27
N GLN A 125 -28.10 4.67 -7.88
CA GLN A 125 -28.56 4.93 -9.25
C GLN A 125 -27.85 4.08 -10.31
N LYS A 126 -26.61 3.64 -10.02
CA LYS A 126 -25.85 2.72 -10.87
C LYS A 126 -26.08 1.25 -10.54
N ASN A 127 -27.14 0.94 -9.79
CA ASN A 127 -27.48 -0.42 -9.37
C ASN A 127 -26.39 -1.13 -8.57
N MET A 128 -25.55 -0.37 -7.82
CA MET A 128 -24.62 -0.97 -6.89
C MET A 128 -25.39 -1.48 -5.67
N ILE A 129 -25.00 -2.65 -5.18
CA ILE A 129 -25.61 -3.33 -4.03
C ILE A 129 -24.74 -3.18 -2.79
N ASP A 130 -25.38 -3.22 -1.62
CA ASP A 130 -24.68 -3.29 -0.33
C ASP A 130 -24.21 -4.73 -0.12
N SER A 131 -22.92 -4.96 -0.33
CA SER A 131 -22.32 -6.29 -0.24
C SER A 131 -21.85 -6.64 1.18
N PHE A 132 -21.57 -5.64 1.99
CA PHE A 132 -21.06 -5.83 3.35
C PHE A 132 -21.26 -4.58 4.21
N GLU A 133 -21.73 -4.75 5.44
CA GLU A 133 -21.82 -3.70 6.45
C GLU A 133 -21.07 -4.14 7.71
N SER A 134 -20.26 -3.26 8.28
CA SER A 134 -19.50 -3.55 9.49
C SER A 134 -19.06 -2.27 10.20
N VAL A 135 -18.54 -2.42 11.41
CA VAL A 135 -17.99 -1.35 12.23
C VAL A 135 -16.46 -1.44 12.22
N ILE A 136 -15.81 -0.30 12.03
CA ILE A 136 -14.36 -0.22 12.11
C ILE A 136 -13.92 -0.39 13.57
N LEU A 137 -13.13 -1.42 13.84
CA LEU A 137 -12.62 -1.73 15.16
C LEU A 137 -11.29 -1.03 15.43
N LEU A 138 -11.00 -0.69 16.68
CA LEU A 138 -9.73 -0.04 17.07
C LEU A 138 -8.49 -0.82 16.59
N ARG A 139 -8.53 -2.15 16.58
CA ARG A 139 -7.42 -2.99 16.06
C ARG A 139 -7.13 -2.77 14.57
N GLN A 140 -8.10 -2.26 13.83
CA GLN A 140 -8.00 -1.93 12.40
C GLN A 140 -7.42 -0.54 12.15
N CYS A 141 -7.23 0.24 13.22
CA CYS A 141 -6.70 1.59 13.17
C CYS A 141 -5.21 1.64 13.54
N ASP A 142 -4.54 2.68 13.07
CA ASP A 142 -3.20 3.05 13.51
C ASP A 142 -3.25 3.87 14.82
N ASN A 143 -2.09 4.28 15.31
CA ASN A 143 -1.96 5.11 16.52
C ASN A 143 -2.52 6.54 16.37
N LEU A 144 -2.90 6.94 15.16
CA LEU A 144 -3.55 8.22 14.85
C LEU A 144 -5.06 8.04 14.59
N SER A 145 -5.63 6.90 15.00
CA SER A 145 -7.04 6.54 14.82
C SER A 145 -7.49 6.50 13.35
N ARG A 146 -6.59 6.24 12.42
CA ARG A 146 -6.89 6.09 10.99
C ARG A 146 -6.92 4.61 10.62
N ILE A 147 -7.82 4.21 9.73
CA ILE A 147 -7.86 2.83 9.22
C ILE A 147 -6.54 2.48 8.56
N LYS A 148 -5.96 1.36 8.97
CA LYS A 148 -4.75 0.79 8.33
C LYS A 148 -5.07 0.36 6.90
N PRO A 149 -4.17 0.56 5.93
CA PRO A 149 -4.37 0.08 4.55
C PRO A 149 -4.71 -1.42 4.47
N SER A 150 -4.11 -2.24 5.33
CA SER A 150 -4.40 -3.68 5.41
C SER A 150 -5.83 -3.99 5.83
N ALA A 151 -6.47 -3.12 6.61
CA ALA A 151 -7.85 -3.32 7.04
C ALA A 151 -8.85 -3.16 5.88
N TYR A 152 -8.58 -2.26 4.93
CA TYR A 152 -9.40 -2.15 3.71
C TYR A 152 -9.40 -3.46 2.92
N MET A 153 -8.23 -4.09 2.77
CA MET A 153 -8.13 -5.39 2.06
C MET A 153 -8.88 -6.50 2.81
N GLY A 154 -8.85 -6.48 4.15
CA GLY A 154 -9.65 -7.40 4.97
C GLY A 154 -11.13 -7.22 4.71
N VAL A 155 -11.64 -6.00 4.75
CA VAL A 155 -13.06 -5.69 4.49
C VAL A 155 -13.48 -6.14 3.10
N VAL A 156 -12.67 -5.90 2.07
CA VAL A 156 -12.95 -6.38 0.71
C VAL A 156 -13.01 -7.91 0.67
N SER A 157 -12.06 -8.60 1.31
CA SER A 157 -12.08 -10.07 1.39
C SER A 157 -13.32 -10.60 2.12
N ASP A 158 -13.70 -9.96 3.23
CA ASP A 158 -14.88 -10.35 4.01
C ASP A 158 -16.19 -10.10 3.26
N SER A 159 -16.22 -9.13 2.34
CA SER A 159 -17.40 -8.85 1.51
C SER A 159 -17.60 -9.84 0.34
N THR A 160 -16.54 -10.51 -0.09
CA THR A 160 -16.58 -11.41 -1.26
C THR A 160 -17.58 -12.58 -1.14
N PRO A 161 -17.69 -13.30 -0.01
CA PRO A 161 -18.69 -14.35 0.15
C PRO A 161 -20.13 -13.85 -0.01
N HIS A 162 -20.43 -12.64 0.48
CA HIS A 162 -21.76 -12.04 0.36
C HIS A 162 -22.09 -11.72 -1.11
N LEU A 163 -21.11 -11.24 -1.87
CA LEU A 163 -21.28 -11.02 -3.30
C LEU A 163 -21.53 -12.33 -4.06
N LEU A 164 -20.78 -13.39 -3.74
CA LEU A 164 -20.94 -14.70 -4.35
C LEU A 164 -22.30 -15.32 -4.02
N ALA A 165 -22.77 -15.20 -2.80
CA ALA A 165 -24.12 -15.61 -2.40
C ALA A 165 -25.20 -14.84 -3.16
N TYR A 166 -25.03 -13.53 -3.32
CA TYR A 166 -25.97 -12.70 -4.10
C TYR A 166 -26.04 -13.12 -5.58
N THR A 167 -24.94 -13.56 -6.17
CA THR A 167 -24.89 -14.03 -7.57
C THR A 167 -25.36 -15.49 -7.74
N GLY A 168 -25.72 -16.18 -6.65
CA GLY A 168 -26.10 -17.59 -6.67
C GLY A 168 -24.93 -18.54 -7.02
N THR A 169 -23.71 -18.09 -6.82
CA THR A 169 -22.50 -18.89 -7.10
C THR A 169 -22.12 -19.79 -5.93
N ILE A 170 -22.66 -19.51 -4.75
CA ILE A 170 -22.50 -20.31 -3.52
C ILE A 170 -23.90 -20.47 -2.90
N ASP A 171 -24.32 -21.72 -2.66
CA ASP A 171 -25.52 -22.08 -1.89
C ASP A 171 -25.26 -21.91 -0.37
#